data_a1d660032a6707616482c949808533fe
#
_entry.id   a1d660032a6707616482c949808533fe
#
_cell.length_a   1.000
_cell.length_b   1.000
_cell.length_c   1.000
_cell.angle_alpha   90.00
_cell.angle_beta   90.00
_cell.angle_gamma   90.00
#
_symmetry.space_group_name_H-M   'P 1'
#
loop_
_entity.id
_entity.type
_entity.pdbx_description
1 polymer ?
#
loop_
_entity_poly.entity_id
_entity_poly.type
_entity_poly.pdbx_seq_one_letter_code
_entity_poly.pdbx_strand_id
1 'polypeptide(L)'
;YLREYIEWLKSDFFGPSNLLRFYVNAHTYGIDGYPHTDTKRDRGEQTAVLYMPPEWEPKWAGETVVLNEAADDISDSVLPRYGRLFVFPSDRFHAARSVSRLCNVMRATLVCKMGPEVQEGEDEGDDDDEEEDE
;
A
#
# COMPACT_ATOMS: atom_id res chain seq x y z
N TYR A 1 -2.38 14.75 13.87
CA TYR A 1 -1.87 14.62 12.48
C TYR A 1 -2.40 13.37 11.76
N LEU A 2 -2.33 12.18 12.37
CA LEU A 2 -2.81 10.94 11.72
C LEU A 2 -4.33 10.96 11.45
N ARG A 3 -5.10 11.45 12.41
CA ARG A 3 -6.57 11.59 12.24
C ARG A 3 -6.90 12.51 11.08
N GLU A 4 -6.26 13.66 11.01
CA GLU A 4 -6.47 14.67 9.96
C GLU A 4 -6.08 14.10 8.59
N TYR A 5 -4.98 13.35 8.51
CA TYR A 5 -4.57 12.67 7.30
C TYR A 5 -5.60 11.64 6.83
N ILE A 6 -6.10 10.81 7.74
CA ILE A 6 -7.13 9.81 7.44
C ILE A 6 -8.45 10.48 7.01
N GLU A 7 -8.88 11.52 7.71
CA GLU A 7 -10.08 12.28 7.33
C GLU A 7 -9.95 12.92 5.95
N TRP A 8 -8.77 13.44 5.64
CA TRP A 8 -8.48 13.97 4.30
C TRP A 8 -8.54 12.87 3.23
N LEU A 9 -7.99 11.69 3.46
CA LEU A 9 -8.10 10.56 2.53
C LEU A 9 -9.56 10.18 2.29
N LYS A 10 -10.36 10.10 3.34
CA LYS A 10 -11.75 9.65 3.29
C LYS A 10 -12.69 10.63 2.59
N SER A 11 -12.43 11.90 2.71
CA SER A 11 -13.37 12.94 2.30
C SER A 11 -12.88 13.73 1.09
N ASP A 12 -11.63 14.16 1.11
CA ASP A 12 -11.11 15.12 0.13
C ASP A 12 -10.35 14.44 -1.00
N PHE A 13 -9.50 13.46 -0.69
CA PHE A 13 -8.68 12.80 -1.70
C PHE A 13 -9.45 11.75 -2.50
N PHE A 14 -10.04 10.76 -1.82
CA PHE A 14 -10.81 9.70 -2.48
C PHE A 14 -12.29 10.07 -2.69
N GLY A 15 -12.77 11.14 -2.04
CA GLY A 15 -14.18 11.37 -1.86
C GLY A 15 -14.78 10.41 -0.82
N PRO A 16 -16.12 10.30 -0.72
CA PRO A 16 -16.76 9.42 0.26
C PRO A 16 -16.21 8.00 0.19
N SER A 17 -15.53 7.58 1.26
CA SER A 17 -14.85 6.27 1.33
C SER A 17 -14.65 5.85 2.78
N ASN A 18 -14.39 4.57 2.99
CA ASN A 18 -14.10 3.99 4.29
C ASN A 18 -12.63 3.59 4.41
N LEU A 19 -12.04 3.86 5.58
CA LEU A 19 -10.79 3.27 5.98
C LEU A 19 -11.04 1.82 6.43
N LEU A 20 -10.52 0.85 5.67
CA LEU A 20 -10.66 -0.57 5.97
C LEU A 20 -9.57 -1.06 6.92
N ARG A 21 -8.35 -0.59 6.71
CA ARG A 21 -7.19 -0.96 7.49
C ARG A 21 -6.11 0.11 7.38
N PHE A 22 -5.34 0.30 8.46
CA PHE A 22 -4.08 1.04 8.39
C PHE A 22 -3.00 0.34 9.22
N TYR A 23 -1.76 0.49 8.81
CA TYR A 23 -0.61 -0.04 9.52
C TYR A 23 0.68 0.67 9.10
N VAL A 24 1.71 0.53 9.91
CA VAL A 24 3.04 1.02 9.61
C VAL A 24 3.93 -0.17 9.28
N ASN A 25 4.62 -0.10 8.14
CA ASN A 25 5.69 -1.00 7.78
C ASN A 25 7.03 -0.29 7.93
N ALA A 26 8.00 -1.00 8.49
CA ALA A 26 9.35 -0.49 8.61
C ALA A 26 10.35 -1.64 8.43
N HIS A 27 11.34 -1.42 7.57
CA HIS A 27 12.42 -2.39 7.39
C HIS A 27 13.74 -1.71 7.00
N THR A 28 14.81 -2.45 7.19
CA THR A 28 16.17 -2.09 6.83
C THR A 28 16.73 -3.09 5.83
N TYR A 29 18.03 -3.03 5.57
CA TYR A 29 18.72 -3.99 4.70
C TYR A 29 18.43 -5.45 5.11
N GLY A 30 18.31 -6.33 4.13
CA GLY A 30 18.12 -7.76 4.30
C GLY A 30 16.67 -8.24 4.29
N ILE A 31 15.72 -7.33 4.17
CA ILE A 31 14.29 -7.65 4.06
C ILE A 31 13.86 -7.43 2.61
N ASP A 32 13.34 -8.47 1.99
CA ASP A 32 12.82 -8.45 0.63
C ASP A 32 11.35 -8.86 0.62
N GLY A 33 10.50 -8.01 0.06
CA GLY A 33 9.07 -8.26 -0.02
C GLY A 33 8.70 -9.09 -1.25
N TYR A 34 7.76 -10.00 -1.08
CA TYR A 34 7.18 -10.74 -2.20
C TYR A 34 6.08 -9.94 -2.88
N PRO A 35 5.91 -10.06 -4.22
CA PRO A 35 4.71 -9.57 -4.87
C PRO A 35 3.46 -10.24 -4.27
N HIS A 36 2.53 -9.41 -3.83
CA HIS A 36 1.26 -9.85 -3.25
C HIS A 36 0.16 -8.85 -3.60
N THR A 37 -1.08 -9.26 -3.39
CA THR A 37 -2.24 -8.39 -3.46
C THR A 37 -2.78 -8.12 -2.06
N ASP A 38 -3.43 -6.97 -1.86
CA ASP A 38 -4.10 -6.66 -0.58
C ASP A 38 -5.55 -7.16 -0.59
N THR A 39 -6.10 -7.42 -1.76
CA THR A 39 -7.41 -8.05 -1.93
C THR A 39 -7.36 -9.07 -3.07
N LYS A 40 -8.13 -10.14 -2.96
CA LYS A 40 -8.23 -11.18 -3.99
C LYS A 40 -9.24 -10.84 -5.11
N ARG A 41 -10.07 -9.82 -4.92
CA ARG A 41 -11.15 -9.43 -5.84
C ARG A 41 -11.12 -7.94 -6.07
N ASP A 42 -11.52 -7.52 -7.25
CA ASP A 42 -11.79 -6.12 -7.52
C ASP A 42 -13.06 -5.69 -6.77
N ARG A 43 -12.87 -5.04 -5.62
CA ARG A 43 -13.91 -4.46 -4.78
C ARG A 43 -13.89 -2.93 -4.81
N GLY A 44 -13.15 -2.33 -5.72
CA GLY A 44 -12.92 -0.89 -5.75
C GLY A 44 -12.05 -0.38 -4.60
N GLU A 45 -11.30 -1.28 -3.96
CA GLU A 45 -10.39 -0.92 -2.87
C GLU A 45 -9.08 -0.35 -3.42
N GLN A 46 -8.54 0.65 -2.71
CA GLN A 46 -7.30 1.31 -3.04
C GLN A 46 -6.32 1.20 -1.88
N THR A 47 -5.06 0.98 -2.19
CA THR A 47 -3.96 1.03 -1.23
C THR A 47 -3.25 2.36 -1.37
N ALA A 48 -3.15 3.10 -0.28
CA ALA A 48 -2.46 4.39 -0.20
C ALA A 48 -1.23 4.25 0.70
N VAL A 49 -0.05 4.46 0.13
CA VAL A 49 1.23 4.35 0.83
C VAL A 49 1.84 5.73 0.98
N LEU A 50 1.97 6.18 2.21
CA LEU A 50 2.67 7.42 2.56
C LEU A 50 4.08 7.08 3.05
N TYR A 51 5.09 7.65 2.39
CA TYR A 51 6.50 7.43 2.74
C TYR A 51 6.96 8.42 3.80
N MET A 52 7.56 7.91 4.87
CA MET A 52 7.93 8.68 6.05
C MET A 52 9.45 8.85 6.28
N PRO A 53 10.38 8.22 5.53
CA PRO A 53 11.80 8.46 5.77
C PRO A 53 12.15 9.93 5.55
N PRO A 54 12.92 10.56 6.44
CA PRO A 54 13.22 12.00 6.33
C PRO A 54 14.06 12.35 5.11
N GLU A 55 14.80 11.38 4.58
CA GLU A 55 15.60 11.48 3.37
C GLU A 55 15.64 10.13 2.64
N TRP A 56 15.87 10.14 1.35
CA TRP A 56 16.10 8.93 0.55
C TRP A 56 16.95 9.21 -0.67
N GLU A 57 17.93 8.37 -0.89
CA GLU A 57 18.80 8.44 -2.06
C GLU A 57 18.49 7.29 -3.03
N PRO A 58 18.52 7.51 -4.36
CA PRO A 58 18.25 6.45 -5.35
C PRO A 58 19.13 5.21 -5.18
N LYS A 59 20.40 5.38 -4.78
CA LYS A 59 21.33 4.26 -4.55
C LYS A 59 20.92 3.36 -3.38
N TRP A 60 19.99 3.79 -2.54
CA TRP A 60 19.49 2.98 -1.43
C TRP A 60 18.42 1.97 -1.87
N ALA A 61 17.98 2.02 -3.13
CA ALA A 61 16.92 1.15 -3.64
C ALA A 61 15.61 1.25 -2.79
N GLY A 62 15.00 0.15 -2.45
CA GLY A 62 13.82 0.16 -1.58
C GLY A 62 12.55 0.69 -2.24
N GLU A 63 12.50 0.72 -3.57
CA GLU A 63 11.32 1.15 -4.32
C GLU A 63 10.11 0.24 -4.05
N THR A 64 8.93 0.80 -4.07
CA THR A 64 7.69 0.04 -4.21
C THR A 64 7.44 -0.19 -5.69
N VAL A 65 7.23 -1.43 -6.08
CA VAL A 65 6.85 -1.81 -7.44
C VAL A 65 5.42 -2.31 -7.47
N VAL A 66 4.70 -1.93 -8.53
CA VAL A 66 3.35 -2.43 -8.82
C VAL A 66 3.39 -3.10 -10.18
N LEU A 67 2.84 -4.30 -10.27
CA LEU A 67 2.78 -5.05 -11.52
C LEU A 67 1.53 -4.66 -12.33
N ASN A 68 1.58 -4.94 -13.62
CA ASN A 68 0.42 -4.82 -14.50
C ASN A 68 -0.67 -5.85 -14.15
N GLU A 69 -1.83 -5.79 -14.82
CA GLU A 69 -2.92 -6.73 -14.56
C GLU A 69 -2.54 -8.19 -14.79
N ALA A 70 -1.72 -8.45 -15.79
CA ALA A 70 -1.23 -9.79 -16.09
C ALA A 70 -0.19 -10.30 -15.08
N ALA A 71 0.32 -9.43 -14.21
CA ALA A 71 1.37 -9.71 -13.23
C ALA A 71 2.66 -10.26 -13.87
N ASP A 72 2.97 -9.85 -15.08
CA ASP A 72 4.15 -10.29 -15.84
C ASP A 72 5.17 -9.18 -16.09
N ASP A 73 4.83 -7.93 -15.76
CA ASP A 73 5.72 -6.78 -15.90
C ASP A 73 5.43 -5.71 -14.84
N ILE A 74 6.39 -4.84 -14.60
CA ILE A 74 6.25 -3.68 -13.71
C ILE A 74 5.53 -2.58 -14.47
N SER A 75 4.41 -2.10 -13.91
CA SER A 75 3.70 -0.93 -14.45
C SER A 75 4.17 0.37 -13.81
N ASP A 76 4.46 0.35 -12.51
CA ASP A 76 4.85 1.52 -11.74
C ASP A 76 5.92 1.16 -10.72
N SER A 77 6.81 2.10 -10.47
CA SER A 77 7.85 1.98 -9.45
C SER A 77 8.18 3.34 -8.88
N VAL A 78 8.20 3.45 -7.56
CA VAL A 78 8.52 4.70 -6.87
C VAL A 78 9.51 4.49 -5.74
N LEU A 79 10.42 5.46 -5.57
CA LEU A 79 11.30 5.54 -4.42
C LEU A 79 10.56 6.06 -3.18
N PRO A 80 10.94 5.63 -1.96
CA PRO A 80 10.26 6.03 -0.73
C PRO A 80 10.67 7.43 -0.27
N ARG A 81 10.37 8.44 -1.06
CA ARG A 81 10.67 9.83 -0.73
C ARG A 81 9.70 10.39 0.29
N TYR A 82 10.21 11.14 1.23
CA TYR A 82 9.43 11.78 2.29
C TYR A 82 8.20 12.52 1.74
N GLY A 83 7.05 12.24 2.35
CA GLY A 83 5.78 12.87 2.01
C GLY A 83 5.17 12.43 0.68
N ARG A 84 5.80 11.52 -0.06
CA ARG A 84 5.20 10.95 -1.27
C ARG A 84 4.03 10.07 -0.88
N LEU A 85 2.91 10.28 -1.54
CA LEU A 85 1.74 9.41 -1.48
C LEU A 85 1.64 8.63 -2.79
N PHE A 86 1.68 7.30 -2.68
CA PHE A 86 1.54 6.39 -3.81
C PHE A 86 0.27 5.57 -3.64
N VAL A 87 -0.62 5.65 -4.62
CA VAL A 87 -1.94 5.01 -4.58
C VAL A 87 -2.08 4.07 -5.75
N PHE A 88 -2.55 2.87 -5.49
CA PHE A 88 -2.80 1.86 -6.52
C PHE A 88 -3.98 0.97 -6.11
N PRO A 89 -4.65 0.30 -7.08
CA PRO A 89 -5.70 -0.67 -6.79
C PRO A 89 -5.16 -1.80 -5.92
N SER A 90 -5.91 -2.16 -4.87
CA SER A 90 -5.46 -3.15 -3.88
C SER A 90 -5.35 -4.57 -4.43
N ASP A 91 -5.98 -4.85 -5.56
CA ASP A 91 -5.93 -6.14 -6.28
C ASP A 91 -4.72 -6.28 -7.21
N ARG A 92 -3.88 -5.24 -7.34
CA ARG A 92 -2.62 -5.32 -8.09
C ARG A 92 -1.52 -5.95 -7.26
N PHE A 93 -0.75 -6.84 -7.88
CA PHE A 93 0.47 -7.34 -7.26
C PHE A 93 1.46 -6.20 -7.07
N HIS A 94 1.98 -6.09 -5.87
CA HIS A 94 2.96 -5.08 -5.50
C HIS A 94 3.94 -5.63 -4.47
N ALA A 95 5.10 -5.01 -4.39
CA ALA A 95 6.14 -5.40 -3.44
C ALA A 95 6.99 -4.20 -3.02
N ALA A 96 7.45 -4.22 -1.79
CA ALA A 96 8.54 -3.38 -1.32
C ALA A 96 9.87 -4.09 -1.58
N ARG A 97 10.73 -3.49 -2.40
CA ARG A 97 12.05 -4.04 -2.73
C ARG A 97 13.03 -3.87 -1.58
N SER A 98 14.03 -4.74 -1.54
CA SER A 98 15.12 -4.66 -0.58
C SER A 98 15.80 -3.30 -0.57
N VAL A 99 16.14 -2.85 0.62
CA VAL A 99 16.97 -1.66 0.84
C VAL A 99 18.44 -2.06 0.74
N SER A 100 19.23 -1.23 0.07
CA SER A 100 20.67 -1.43 -0.02
C SER A 100 21.33 -1.38 1.37
N ARG A 101 22.41 -2.14 1.55
CA ARG A 101 23.24 -2.05 2.75
C ARG A 101 23.85 -0.67 2.99
N LEU A 102 23.90 0.16 1.96
CA LEU A 102 24.41 1.54 2.05
C LEU A 102 23.41 2.49 2.73
N CYS A 103 22.14 2.08 2.85
CA CYS A 103 21.10 2.88 3.50
C CYS A 103 21.26 2.80 5.01
N ASN A 104 21.32 3.95 5.65
CA ASN A 104 21.46 4.09 7.10
C ASN A 104 20.18 4.61 7.78
N VAL A 105 19.06 4.67 7.06
CA VAL A 105 17.77 5.06 7.61
C VAL A 105 16.76 3.92 7.43
N MET A 106 15.75 3.90 8.30
CA MET A 106 14.67 2.94 8.19
C MET A 106 13.71 3.34 7.08
N ARG A 107 13.35 2.37 6.23
CA ARG A 107 12.30 2.54 5.25
C ARG A 107 10.95 2.35 5.95
N ALA A 108 10.31 3.45 6.30
CA ALA A 108 9.04 3.44 7.01
C ALA A 108 7.92 3.96 6.11
N THR A 109 6.80 3.27 6.13
CA THR A 109 5.59 3.65 5.37
C THR A 109 4.36 3.55 6.24
N LEU A 110 3.43 4.49 6.06
CA LEU A 110 2.07 4.40 6.57
C LEU A 110 1.17 3.95 5.43
N VAL A 111 0.55 2.80 5.61
CA VAL A 111 -0.32 2.19 4.61
C VAL A 111 -1.76 2.30 5.06
N CYS A 112 -2.60 2.87 4.21
CA CYS A 112 -4.05 2.91 4.40
C CYS A 112 -4.73 2.16 3.27
N LYS A 113 -5.61 1.24 3.62
CA LYS A 113 -6.47 0.53 2.69
C LYS A 113 -7.85 1.18 2.73
N MET A 114 -8.27 1.71 1.59
CA MET A 114 -9.50 2.48 1.44
C MET A 114 -10.49 1.71 0.55
N GLY A 115 -11.75 1.75 0.91
CA GLY A 115 -12.82 1.13 0.14
C GLY A 115 -14.01 2.05 -0.06
N PRO A 116 -14.96 1.68 -0.96
CA PRO A 116 -16.19 2.43 -1.14
C PRO A 116 -16.99 2.49 0.16
N GLU A 117 -17.79 3.56 0.34
CA GLU A 117 -18.80 3.56 1.38
C GLU A 117 -19.79 2.43 1.13
N VAL A 118 -20.06 1.64 2.18
CA VAL A 118 -21.12 0.63 2.13
C VAL A 118 -22.45 1.38 2.16
N GLN A 119 -23.23 1.26 1.09
CA GLN A 119 -24.62 1.68 1.13
C GLN A 119 -25.39 0.71 2.03
N GLU A 120 -26.06 1.23 3.05
CA GLU A 120 -26.94 0.42 3.90
C GLU A 120 -28.01 -0.23 3.00
N GLY A 121 -27.88 -1.54 2.76
CA GLY A 121 -28.84 -2.30 1.95
C GLY A 121 -28.27 -3.51 1.20
N GLU A 122 -26.97 -3.66 1.09
CA GLU A 122 -26.36 -4.85 0.47
C GLU A 122 -25.52 -5.61 1.51
N ASP A 123 -26.23 -6.18 2.49
CA ASP A 123 -25.72 -7.28 3.27
C ASP A 123 -26.21 -8.56 2.57
N GLU A 124 -25.30 -9.30 2.01
CA GLU A 124 -25.35 -10.77 2.01
C GLU A 124 -24.17 -11.35 1.22
N GLY A 125 -23.35 -12.06 1.94
CA GLY A 125 -22.87 -13.32 1.47
C GLY A 125 -21.39 -13.46 1.19
N ASP A 126 -20.88 -14.35 1.96
CA ASP A 126 -19.71 -15.20 1.82
C ASP A 126 -18.37 -14.62 2.28
N ASP A 127 -18.28 -14.61 3.61
CA ASP A 127 -17.02 -14.81 4.30
C ASP A 127 -16.57 -16.27 4.12
N ASP A 128 -15.92 -16.56 3.01
CA ASP A 128 -15.06 -17.72 2.88
C ASP A 128 -13.60 -17.22 2.84
N ASP A 129 -13.17 -16.70 3.97
CA ASP A 129 -11.76 -16.50 4.26
C ASP A 129 -11.13 -17.86 4.62
N GLU A 130 -10.82 -18.64 3.61
CA GLU A 130 -9.82 -19.67 3.77
C GLU A 130 -8.44 -19.01 3.60
N GLU A 131 -7.85 -18.67 4.73
CA GLU A 131 -6.42 -18.39 4.82
C GLU A 131 -5.67 -19.67 4.44
N GLU A 132 -5.14 -19.71 3.24
CA GLU A 132 -4.04 -20.62 2.94
C GLU A 132 -2.73 -19.86 3.11
N ASP A 133 -2.12 -20.07 4.25
CA ASP A 133 -0.72 -19.78 4.52
C ASP A 133 0.18 -20.70 3.68
N GLU A 134 0.91 -20.09 2.75
CA GLU A 134 2.16 -20.67 2.22
C GLU A 134 3.25 -19.61 2.18
#